data_366bc66fb90aae8114a3005a3a74a1a0
#
_entry.id   366bc66fb90aae8114a3005a3a74a1a0
#
_cell.length_a   1.000
_cell.length_b   1.000
_cell.length_c   1.000
_cell.angle_alpha   90.00
_cell.angle_beta   90.00
_cell.angle_gamma   90.00
#
_symmetry.space_group_name_H-M   'P 1'
#
loop_
_entity.id
_entity.type
_entity.pdbx_description
1 polymer ?
#
loop_
_entity_poly.entity_id
_entity_poly.type
_entity_poly.pdbx_seq_one_letter_code
_entity_poly.pdbx_strand_id
1 'polypeptide(L)'
;IIGLDKANKTQFMKAKKFFSALKQPHSILWNDGNNLSKIDKHLSKLHLAPKEKGKGKNVWYCMGYVLARDQAKSIALHDCDILTYDRELLARLFYPIANPAYNFYFCKGYYSRIADGKMNGRVGRLLVTPLIKALKQMSSDYSPFLDFLSSFRYPLSGEFSFRRRLIRDVRIPYDWGLEVGMLSEIQRNFANNMVCQVDIADKYDHKHQDISFNDPEKGLSKMSIDISKTLIRKLASQGIGFNTDALRALKATYYRTALDYISTYSYDASMNDIDVDINKEEKNVELFAENIIKAGEQVLDKPMEMALMPSWSRVRSAIPFIYEKLIDAVENDN
;
A
#
# COMPACT_ATOMS: atom_id res chain seq x y z
N ILE A 1 -11.20 -2.63 13.79
CA ILE A 1 -10.53 -1.32 13.88
C ILE A 1 -10.74 -0.61 12.56
N ILE A 2 -11.30 0.58 12.59
CA ILE A 2 -11.61 1.40 11.43
C ILE A 2 -10.69 2.63 11.45
N GLY A 3 -9.75 2.73 10.52
CA GLY A 3 -8.90 3.90 10.36
C GLY A 3 -9.60 4.97 9.53
N LEU A 4 -9.79 6.16 10.09
CA LEU A 4 -10.43 7.29 9.43
C LEU A 4 -9.45 8.46 9.31
N ASP A 5 -9.02 8.75 8.09
CA ASP A 5 -8.06 9.79 7.75
C ASP A 5 -8.71 10.89 6.90
N LYS A 6 -8.22 12.13 7.03
CA LYS A 6 -8.69 13.31 6.30
C LYS A 6 -10.20 13.53 6.44
N ALA A 7 -10.72 13.35 7.66
CA ALA A 7 -12.13 13.45 7.96
C ALA A 7 -12.42 14.54 9.00
N ASN A 8 -13.37 15.42 8.69
CA ASN A 8 -13.89 16.38 9.66
C ASN A 8 -14.87 15.72 10.64
N LYS A 9 -15.30 16.48 11.66
CA LYS A 9 -16.21 15.98 12.71
C LYS A 9 -17.53 15.45 12.15
N THR A 10 -18.08 16.07 11.12
CA THR A 10 -19.34 15.61 10.49
C THR A 10 -19.15 14.25 9.82
N GLN A 11 -18.03 14.06 9.13
CA GLN A 11 -17.67 12.78 8.50
C GLN A 11 -17.40 11.70 9.54
N PHE A 12 -16.72 12.03 10.63
CA PHE A 12 -16.52 11.12 11.76
C PHE A 12 -17.86 10.67 12.36
N MET A 13 -18.78 11.60 12.61
CA MET A 13 -20.10 11.26 13.14
C MET A 13 -20.93 10.38 12.20
N LYS A 14 -20.82 10.59 10.88
CA LYS A 14 -21.42 9.69 9.87
C LYS A 14 -20.82 8.29 9.93
N ALA A 15 -19.47 8.17 10.01
CA ALA A 15 -18.81 6.89 10.15
C ALA A 15 -19.22 6.18 11.45
N LYS A 16 -19.25 6.88 12.57
CA LYS A 16 -19.71 6.36 13.86
C LYS A 16 -21.13 5.81 13.78
N LYS A 17 -22.05 6.57 13.19
CA LYS A 17 -23.44 6.12 12.98
C LYS A 17 -23.51 4.89 12.07
N PHE A 18 -22.72 4.84 11.00
CA PHE A 18 -22.69 3.70 10.07
C PHE A 18 -22.19 2.44 10.78
N PHE A 19 -21.07 2.53 11.45
CA PHE A 19 -20.45 1.36 12.11
C PHE A 19 -21.16 0.95 13.41
N SER A 20 -22.02 1.79 13.99
CA SER A 20 -22.83 1.40 15.17
C SER A 20 -23.78 0.22 14.91
N ALA A 21 -24.05 -0.10 13.63
CA ALA A 21 -24.81 -1.28 13.24
C ALA A 21 -24.02 -2.60 13.38
N LEU A 22 -22.70 -2.55 13.53
CA LEU A 22 -21.88 -3.73 13.73
C LEU A 22 -22.11 -4.32 15.12
N LYS A 23 -22.41 -5.61 15.15
CA LYS A 23 -22.54 -6.37 16.43
C LYS A 23 -21.19 -6.69 17.07
N GLN A 24 -20.12 -6.69 16.28
CA GLN A 24 -18.77 -6.98 16.73
C GLN A 24 -18.16 -5.78 17.45
N PRO A 25 -17.33 -6.00 18.50
CA PRO A 25 -16.55 -4.93 19.10
C PRO A 25 -15.72 -4.20 18.04
N HIS A 26 -15.81 -2.89 18.01
CA HIS A 26 -15.08 -2.07 17.05
C HIS A 26 -14.63 -0.75 17.65
N SER A 27 -13.60 -0.16 17.06
CA SER A 27 -13.08 1.16 17.42
C SER A 27 -12.81 1.95 16.14
N ILE A 28 -13.11 3.24 16.14
CA ILE A 28 -12.80 4.14 15.02
C ILE A 28 -11.61 5.01 15.43
N LEU A 29 -10.50 4.88 14.71
CA LEU A 29 -9.36 5.76 14.87
C LEU A 29 -9.54 6.98 13.97
N TRP A 30 -9.93 8.07 14.56
CA TRP A 30 -10.09 9.33 13.85
C TRP A 30 -8.78 10.13 13.90
N ASN A 31 -7.96 10.03 12.83
CA ASN A 31 -6.64 10.65 12.79
C ASN A 31 -6.67 12.18 12.95
N ASP A 32 -7.78 12.82 12.56
CA ASP A 32 -8.00 14.26 12.70
C ASP A 32 -8.68 14.64 14.02
N GLY A 33 -8.98 13.66 14.88
CA GLY A 33 -9.57 13.84 16.19
C GLY A 33 -8.67 14.66 17.13
N ASN A 34 -9.29 15.31 18.09
CA ASN A 34 -8.57 16.23 18.96
C ASN A 34 -7.43 15.56 19.76
N ASN A 35 -7.60 14.31 20.17
CA ASN A 35 -6.63 13.62 21.02
C ASN A 35 -5.58 12.87 20.18
N LEU A 36 -6.01 12.13 19.14
CA LEU A 36 -5.06 11.42 18.27
C LEU A 36 -4.15 12.40 17.51
N SER A 37 -4.67 13.55 17.06
CA SER A 37 -3.87 14.59 16.42
C SER A 37 -2.81 15.23 17.34
N LYS A 38 -3.02 15.24 18.66
CA LYS A 38 -2.00 15.68 19.64
C LYS A 38 -0.82 14.71 19.67
N ILE A 39 -1.09 13.41 19.63
CA ILE A 39 -0.05 12.38 19.54
C ILE A 39 0.73 12.56 18.24
N ASP A 40 0.04 12.75 17.12
CA ASP A 40 0.68 12.97 15.82
C ASP A 40 1.61 14.19 15.82
N LYS A 41 1.15 15.32 16.34
CA LYS A 41 1.95 16.55 16.49
C LYS A 41 3.16 16.33 17.40
N HIS A 42 3.00 15.53 18.48
CA HIS A 42 4.10 15.20 19.38
C HIS A 42 5.17 14.35 18.70
N LEU A 43 4.77 13.32 17.97
CA LEU A 43 5.69 12.49 17.17
C LEU A 43 6.46 13.32 16.13
N SER A 44 5.75 14.22 15.43
CA SER A 44 6.36 15.10 14.43
C SER A 44 7.36 16.09 15.04
N LYS A 45 7.08 16.65 16.23
CA LYS A 45 8.01 17.52 16.99
C LYS A 45 9.27 16.79 17.42
N LEU A 46 9.17 15.51 17.71
CA LEU A 46 10.31 14.64 18.05
C LEU A 46 11.03 14.07 16.82
N HIS A 47 10.64 14.48 15.62
CA HIS A 47 11.15 13.93 14.35
C HIS A 47 11.04 12.39 14.28
N LEU A 48 10.00 11.84 14.89
CA LEU A 48 9.70 10.40 14.84
C LEU A 48 8.77 10.02 13.70
N ALA A 49 7.92 10.94 13.23
CA ALA A 49 6.98 10.68 12.14
C ALA A 49 6.89 11.89 11.19
N PRO A 50 6.64 11.66 9.89
CA PRO A 50 6.39 12.73 8.93
C PRO A 50 5.11 13.50 9.30
N LYS A 51 5.05 14.78 8.92
CA LYS A 51 3.86 15.63 9.15
C LYS A 51 2.73 15.29 8.19
N GLU A 52 3.07 14.79 7.02
CA GLU A 52 2.17 14.48 5.93
C GLU A 52 1.21 13.35 6.33
N LYS A 53 0.00 13.41 5.79
CA LYS A 53 -1.04 12.40 5.94
C LYS A 53 -1.04 11.46 4.73
N GLY A 54 -1.44 10.21 4.95
CA GLY A 54 -1.57 9.25 3.87
C GLY A 54 -2.05 7.88 4.33
N LYS A 55 -2.33 7.01 3.36
CA LYS A 55 -2.85 5.66 3.59
C LYS A 55 -1.97 4.88 4.57
N GLY A 56 -0.67 4.86 4.33
CA GLY A 56 0.25 4.12 5.19
C GLY A 56 0.32 4.64 6.62
N LYS A 57 0.27 5.97 6.82
CA LYS A 57 0.22 6.56 8.17
C LYS A 57 -1.06 6.18 8.92
N ASN A 58 -2.21 6.15 8.21
CA ASN A 58 -3.47 5.69 8.79
C ASN A 58 -3.38 4.22 9.24
N VAL A 59 -2.87 3.35 8.38
CA VAL A 59 -2.65 1.93 8.70
C VAL A 59 -1.66 1.77 9.85
N TRP A 60 -0.61 2.57 9.89
CA TRP A 60 0.38 2.55 10.97
C TRP A 60 -0.24 2.87 12.35
N TYR A 61 -1.15 3.85 12.43
CA TYR A 61 -1.90 4.12 13.67
C TYR A 61 -2.80 2.95 14.06
N CYS A 62 -3.49 2.34 13.10
CA CYS A 62 -4.29 1.14 13.37
C CYS A 62 -3.42 -0.01 13.91
N MET A 63 -2.24 -0.23 13.34
CA MET A 63 -1.27 -1.21 13.83
C MET A 63 -0.82 -0.90 15.27
N GLY A 64 -0.54 0.36 15.58
CA GLY A 64 -0.18 0.81 16.92
C GLY A 64 -1.28 0.53 17.95
N TYR A 65 -2.52 0.80 17.57
CA TYR A 65 -3.67 0.52 18.44
C TYR A 65 -3.88 -0.98 18.66
N VAL A 66 -3.64 -1.82 17.64
CA VAL A 66 -3.63 -3.29 17.81
C VAL A 66 -2.56 -3.74 18.81
N LEU A 67 -1.36 -3.14 18.74
CA LEU A 67 -0.29 -3.43 19.72
C LEU A 67 -0.67 -2.98 21.12
N ALA A 68 -1.26 -1.78 21.25
CA ALA A 68 -1.68 -1.21 22.52
C ALA A 68 -2.77 -2.05 23.20
N ARG A 69 -3.75 -2.54 22.44
CA ARG A 69 -4.83 -3.42 22.97
C ARG A 69 -4.36 -4.82 23.34
N ASP A 70 -3.26 -5.30 22.80
CA ASP A 70 -2.61 -6.59 23.08
C ASP A 70 -3.52 -7.85 23.01
N GLN A 71 -4.62 -7.79 22.28
CA GLN A 71 -5.63 -8.86 22.23
C GLN A 71 -5.53 -9.73 20.97
N ALA A 72 -5.05 -9.16 19.86
CA ALA A 72 -4.99 -9.85 18.58
C ALA A 72 -3.73 -10.73 18.47
N LYS A 73 -3.88 -11.93 17.90
CA LYS A 73 -2.76 -12.80 17.50
C LYS A 73 -2.40 -12.61 16.04
N SER A 74 -3.40 -12.32 15.21
CA SER A 74 -3.29 -12.14 13.76
C SER A 74 -4.18 -10.98 13.32
N ILE A 75 -3.82 -10.36 12.21
CA ILE A 75 -4.48 -9.17 11.68
C ILE A 75 -4.75 -9.40 10.19
N ALA A 76 -5.89 -8.93 9.70
CA ALA A 76 -6.18 -8.76 8.29
C ALA A 76 -6.46 -7.29 8.01
N LEU A 77 -5.91 -6.77 6.91
CA LEU A 77 -6.18 -5.44 6.40
C LEU A 77 -7.08 -5.54 5.17
N HIS A 78 -8.08 -4.67 5.11
CA HIS A 78 -8.96 -4.46 3.97
C HIS A 78 -9.13 -2.99 3.67
N ASP A 79 -9.22 -2.65 2.40
CA ASP A 79 -9.71 -1.34 1.99
C ASP A 79 -11.22 -1.23 2.27
N CYS A 80 -11.70 -0.05 2.66
CA CYS A 80 -13.10 0.16 3.06
C CYS A 80 -14.04 0.48 1.88
N ASP A 81 -13.55 0.51 0.67
CA ASP A 81 -14.28 0.87 -0.55
C ASP A 81 -14.63 -0.34 -1.44
N ILE A 82 -14.50 -1.54 -0.92
CA ILE A 82 -14.87 -2.79 -1.61
C ILE A 82 -16.39 -2.88 -1.70
N LEU A 83 -16.93 -2.89 -2.93
CA LEU A 83 -18.36 -2.95 -3.19
C LEU A 83 -18.91 -4.38 -3.10
N THR A 84 -18.10 -5.37 -3.42
CA THR A 84 -18.45 -6.81 -3.43
C THR A 84 -18.01 -7.53 -2.15
N TYR A 85 -17.85 -6.80 -1.04
CA TYR A 85 -17.36 -7.38 0.20
C TYR A 85 -18.34 -8.38 0.80
N ASP A 86 -17.82 -9.56 1.16
CA ASP A 86 -18.53 -10.55 1.95
C ASP A 86 -17.61 -11.18 3.04
N ARG A 87 -18.18 -12.08 3.85
CA ARG A 87 -17.43 -12.75 4.92
C ARG A 87 -16.40 -13.75 4.39
N GLU A 88 -16.65 -14.30 3.23
CA GLU A 88 -15.77 -15.31 2.62
C GLU A 88 -14.46 -14.67 2.20
N LEU A 89 -14.50 -13.44 1.68
CA LEU A 89 -13.31 -12.67 1.36
C LEU A 89 -12.37 -12.53 2.58
N LEU A 90 -12.91 -12.16 3.74
CA LEU A 90 -12.14 -12.09 4.98
C LEU A 90 -11.67 -13.48 5.42
N ALA A 91 -12.53 -14.49 5.34
CA ALA A 91 -12.20 -15.86 5.76
C ALA A 91 -11.06 -16.44 4.93
N ARG A 92 -11.11 -16.31 3.60
CA ARG A 92 -10.04 -16.74 2.68
C ARG A 92 -8.71 -16.03 3.00
N LEU A 93 -8.74 -14.72 3.19
CA LEU A 93 -7.54 -13.93 3.51
C LEU A 93 -6.93 -14.31 4.86
N PHE A 94 -7.76 -14.58 5.85
CA PHE A 94 -7.32 -14.81 7.23
C PHE A 94 -6.91 -16.26 7.50
N TYR A 95 -7.50 -17.21 6.79
CA TYR A 95 -7.31 -18.65 7.01
C TYR A 95 -5.83 -19.08 7.02
N PRO A 96 -4.97 -18.68 6.04
CA PRO A 96 -3.58 -19.11 6.03
C PRO A 96 -2.77 -18.68 7.27
N ILE A 97 -3.12 -17.56 7.88
CA ILE A 97 -2.44 -17.01 9.05
C ILE A 97 -3.01 -17.55 10.37
N ALA A 98 -4.32 -17.79 10.41
CA ALA A 98 -5.01 -18.22 11.61
C ALA A 98 -4.95 -19.75 11.84
N ASN A 99 -4.85 -20.53 10.78
CA ASN A 99 -4.78 -21.98 10.87
C ASN A 99 -3.43 -22.46 11.43
N PRO A 100 -3.42 -23.18 12.56
CA PRO A 100 -2.18 -23.64 13.21
C PRO A 100 -1.42 -24.70 12.38
N ALA A 101 -2.04 -25.33 11.39
CA ALA A 101 -1.39 -26.27 10.49
C ALA A 101 -0.39 -25.58 9.54
N TYR A 102 -0.49 -24.26 9.38
CA TYR A 102 0.39 -23.48 8.50
C TYR A 102 1.37 -22.62 9.30
N ASN A 103 2.59 -22.51 8.80
CA ASN A 103 3.63 -21.68 9.40
C ASN A 103 3.82 -20.36 8.64
N PHE A 104 2.72 -19.78 8.11
CA PHE A 104 2.81 -18.49 7.44
C PHE A 104 2.77 -17.34 8.43
N TYR A 105 3.55 -16.31 8.14
CA TYR A 105 3.60 -15.05 8.88
C TYR A 105 2.93 -13.89 8.15
N PHE A 106 2.89 -13.98 6.81
CA PHE A 106 2.26 -13.01 5.94
C PHE A 106 1.54 -13.71 4.80
N CYS A 107 0.32 -13.27 4.52
CA CYS A 107 -0.49 -13.71 3.38
C CYS A 107 -0.95 -12.48 2.60
N LYS A 108 -0.70 -12.49 1.29
CA LYS A 108 -1.16 -11.47 0.34
C LYS A 108 -2.42 -11.97 -0.37
N GLY A 109 -3.51 -11.22 -0.27
CA GLY A 109 -4.70 -11.46 -1.07
C GLY A 109 -4.45 -11.04 -2.52
N TYR A 110 -4.99 -11.80 -3.46
CA TYR A 110 -5.11 -11.40 -4.86
C TYR A 110 -6.50 -11.74 -5.39
N TYR A 111 -6.87 -11.16 -6.49
CA TYR A 111 -8.18 -11.33 -7.12
C TYR A 111 -8.12 -10.88 -8.58
N SER A 112 -9.06 -11.36 -9.38
CA SER A 112 -9.20 -10.90 -10.75
C SER A 112 -9.55 -9.42 -10.80
N ARG A 113 -8.91 -8.68 -11.70
CA ARG A 113 -9.20 -7.27 -11.96
C ARG A 113 -10.06 -7.08 -13.20
N ILE A 114 -10.90 -8.05 -13.48
CA ILE A 114 -11.91 -8.01 -14.53
C ILE A 114 -13.27 -7.92 -13.84
N ALA A 115 -14.04 -6.89 -14.16
CA ALA A 115 -15.40 -6.69 -13.67
C ALA A 115 -16.23 -6.02 -14.75
N ASP A 116 -17.47 -6.48 -14.92
CA ASP A 116 -18.46 -5.95 -15.86
C ASP A 116 -17.91 -5.78 -17.31
N GLY A 117 -17.19 -6.81 -17.80
CA GLY A 117 -16.60 -6.82 -19.14
C GLY A 117 -15.44 -5.82 -19.33
N LYS A 118 -14.86 -5.28 -18.27
CA LYS A 118 -13.76 -4.32 -18.33
C LYS A 118 -12.52 -4.79 -17.59
N MET A 119 -11.36 -4.50 -18.14
CA MET A 119 -10.07 -4.77 -17.51
C MET A 119 -9.67 -3.60 -16.61
N ASN A 120 -9.70 -3.84 -15.30
CA ASN A 120 -9.36 -2.87 -14.25
C ASN A 120 -7.88 -3.00 -13.80
N GLY A 121 -7.48 -2.31 -12.72
CA GLY A 121 -6.15 -2.44 -12.12
C GLY A 121 -5.05 -1.73 -12.90
N ARG A 122 -5.33 -0.59 -13.51
CA ARG A 122 -4.39 0.19 -14.35
C ARG A 122 -3.02 0.41 -13.72
N VAL A 123 -2.97 0.78 -12.43
CA VAL A 123 -1.69 1.00 -11.73
C VAL A 123 -0.87 -0.30 -11.64
N GLY A 124 -1.49 -1.42 -11.35
CA GLY A 124 -0.82 -2.73 -11.34
C GLY A 124 -0.30 -3.12 -12.73
N ARG A 125 -1.20 -3.12 -13.73
CA ARG A 125 -0.93 -3.58 -15.10
C ARG A 125 0.01 -2.64 -15.86
N LEU A 126 -0.25 -1.34 -15.82
CA LEU A 126 0.41 -0.37 -16.71
C LEU A 126 1.57 0.37 -16.02
N LEU A 127 1.65 0.39 -14.68
CA LEU A 127 2.78 0.99 -13.98
C LEU A 127 3.67 -0.08 -13.34
N VAL A 128 3.16 -0.81 -12.35
CA VAL A 128 4.04 -1.60 -11.45
C VAL A 128 4.65 -2.79 -12.19
N THR A 129 3.87 -3.53 -12.95
CA THR A 129 4.39 -4.69 -13.70
C THR A 129 5.44 -4.29 -14.74
N PRO A 130 5.20 -3.30 -15.64
CA PRO A 130 6.22 -2.86 -16.59
C PRO A 130 7.42 -2.18 -15.90
N LEU A 131 7.20 -1.44 -14.80
CA LEU A 131 8.29 -0.77 -14.07
C LEU A 131 9.24 -1.77 -13.41
N ILE A 132 8.70 -2.81 -12.78
CA ILE A 132 9.52 -3.89 -12.23
C ILE A 132 10.35 -4.57 -13.33
N LYS A 133 9.75 -4.84 -14.49
CA LYS A 133 10.46 -5.42 -15.64
C LYS A 133 11.53 -4.49 -16.18
N ALA A 134 11.24 -3.21 -16.31
CA ALA A 134 12.22 -2.20 -16.74
C ALA A 134 13.40 -2.09 -15.76
N LEU A 135 13.12 -2.05 -14.46
CA LEU A 135 14.14 -2.04 -13.41
C LEU A 135 15.02 -3.30 -13.44
N LYS A 136 14.44 -4.47 -13.69
CA LYS A 136 15.21 -5.70 -13.88
C LYS A 136 16.13 -5.66 -15.10
N GLN A 137 15.66 -5.10 -16.21
CA GLN A 137 16.46 -4.95 -17.43
C GLN A 137 17.65 -3.99 -17.25
N MET A 138 17.46 -2.97 -16.42
CA MET A 138 18.51 -1.98 -16.12
C MET A 138 19.50 -2.44 -15.05
N SER A 139 19.08 -3.37 -14.21
CA SER A 139 19.95 -3.95 -13.17
C SER A 139 20.87 -4.97 -13.83
N SER A 140 22.18 -4.69 -13.84
CA SER A 140 23.18 -5.65 -14.30
C SER A 140 23.28 -6.87 -13.40
N ASP A 141 22.86 -6.73 -12.15
CA ASP A 141 22.96 -7.74 -11.12
C ASP A 141 21.57 -8.28 -10.71
N TYR A 142 21.58 -9.48 -10.16
CA TYR A 142 20.41 -10.12 -9.61
C TYR A 142 19.81 -9.28 -8.46
N SER A 143 18.52 -8.91 -8.55
CA SER A 143 17.81 -8.22 -7.49
C SER A 143 16.77 -9.12 -6.83
N PRO A 144 17.09 -9.72 -5.66
CA PRO A 144 16.16 -10.60 -4.94
C PRO A 144 14.84 -9.91 -4.60
N PHE A 145 14.84 -8.58 -4.41
CA PHE A 145 13.65 -7.82 -4.12
C PHE A 145 12.72 -7.70 -5.33
N LEU A 146 13.27 -7.42 -6.51
CA LEU A 146 12.47 -7.33 -7.73
C LEU A 146 11.88 -8.69 -8.13
N ASP A 147 12.63 -9.78 -7.88
CA ASP A 147 12.11 -11.14 -8.10
C ASP A 147 11.02 -11.49 -7.09
N PHE A 148 11.23 -11.19 -5.82
CA PHE A 148 10.21 -11.36 -4.80
C PHE A 148 8.94 -10.58 -5.15
N LEU A 149 9.06 -9.30 -5.53
CA LEU A 149 7.92 -8.47 -5.88
C LEU A 149 7.19 -8.98 -7.13
N SER A 150 7.93 -9.50 -8.12
CA SER A 150 7.38 -10.10 -9.35
C SER A 150 6.64 -11.42 -9.10
N SER A 151 6.91 -12.11 -7.99
CA SER A 151 6.25 -13.38 -7.67
C SER A 151 4.82 -13.21 -7.21
N PHE A 152 4.41 -11.99 -6.86
CA PHE A 152 3.05 -11.71 -6.43
C PHE A 152 2.13 -11.50 -7.63
N ARG A 153 0.98 -12.20 -7.65
CA ARG A 153 -0.05 -12.06 -8.68
C ARG A 153 -0.64 -10.66 -8.69
N TYR A 154 -0.80 -10.05 -7.51
CA TYR A 154 -1.22 -8.66 -7.39
C TYR A 154 -0.49 -7.96 -6.22
N PRO A 155 0.70 -7.39 -6.45
CA PRO A 155 1.51 -6.80 -5.40
C PRO A 155 0.87 -5.57 -4.74
N LEU A 156 -0.01 -4.85 -5.45
CA LEU A 156 -0.71 -3.65 -4.96
C LEU A 156 -2.05 -3.93 -4.27
N SER A 157 -2.45 -5.19 -4.08
CA SER A 157 -3.65 -5.47 -3.29
C SER A 157 -3.55 -4.82 -1.91
N GLY A 158 -4.58 -4.10 -1.49
CA GLY A 158 -4.70 -3.57 -0.12
C GLY A 158 -5.01 -4.66 0.90
N GLU A 159 -5.38 -5.85 0.42
CA GLU A 159 -5.80 -6.98 1.21
C GLU A 159 -4.60 -7.87 1.56
N PHE A 160 -4.21 -7.88 2.82
CA PHE A 160 -3.19 -8.78 3.33
C PHE A 160 -3.41 -9.10 4.81
N SER A 161 -2.97 -10.26 5.23
CA SER A 161 -3.05 -10.70 6.62
C SER A 161 -1.67 -11.11 7.14
N PHE A 162 -1.47 -11.00 8.45
CA PHE A 162 -0.18 -11.27 9.07
C PHE A 162 -0.29 -11.56 10.57
N ARG A 163 0.73 -12.20 11.12
CA ARG A 163 0.85 -12.40 12.56
C ARG A 163 1.23 -11.08 13.24
N ARG A 164 0.60 -10.77 14.40
CA ARG A 164 0.82 -9.51 15.14
C ARG A 164 2.30 -9.16 15.38
N ARG A 165 3.14 -10.16 15.59
CA ARG A 165 4.58 -9.95 15.84
C ARG A 165 5.25 -9.08 14.75
N LEU A 166 4.77 -9.15 13.52
CA LEU A 166 5.31 -8.41 12.39
C LEU A 166 5.25 -6.90 12.59
N ILE A 167 4.13 -6.37 13.10
CA ILE A 167 3.87 -4.92 13.12
C ILE A 167 4.70 -4.13 14.13
N ARG A 168 5.35 -4.83 15.07
CA ARG A 168 6.15 -4.16 16.09
C ARG A 168 7.39 -3.48 15.51
N ASP A 169 8.03 -4.12 14.52
CA ASP A 169 9.36 -3.75 14.06
C ASP A 169 9.41 -3.28 12.60
N VAL A 170 8.32 -3.43 11.83
CA VAL A 170 8.26 -2.97 10.43
C VAL A 170 8.24 -1.45 10.32
N ARG A 171 8.81 -0.95 9.21
CA ARG A 171 8.81 0.45 8.82
C ARG A 171 8.15 0.58 7.46
N ILE A 172 7.00 1.18 7.43
CA ILE A 172 6.17 1.31 6.22
C ILE A 172 6.15 2.75 5.72
N PRO A 173 6.01 2.97 4.40
CA PRO A 173 5.75 4.29 3.87
C PRO A 173 4.49 4.90 4.49
N TYR A 174 4.47 6.22 4.64
CA TYR A 174 3.29 6.92 5.18
C TYR A 174 2.20 7.13 4.12
N ASP A 175 2.54 7.01 2.84
CA ASP A 175 1.76 7.35 1.66
C ASP A 175 1.20 6.11 0.91
N TRP A 176 0.98 6.23 -0.40
CA TRP A 176 0.53 5.15 -1.29
C TRP A 176 1.61 4.11 -1.62
N GLY A 177 2.81 4.26 -1.13
CA GLY A 177 3.85 3.24 -1.19
C GLY A 177 3.66 2.09 -0.19
N LEU A 178 2.59 2.11 0.62
CA LEU A 178 2.32 1.15 1.69
C LEU A 178 2.50 -0.30 1.27
N GLU A 179 1.84 -0.73 0.20
CA GLU A 179 1.82 -2.14 -0.22
C GLU A 179 3.21 -2.61 -0.64
N VAL A 180 3.89 -1.83 -1.46
CA VAL A 180 5.26 -2.12 -1.91
C VAL A 180 6.24 -2.07 -0.74
N GLY A 181 6.10 -1.08 0.14
CA GLY A 181 6.92 -0.95 1.34
C GLY A 181 6.72 -2.09 2.32
N MET A 182 5.47 -2.54 2.52
CA MET A 182 5.17 -3.73 3.33
C MET A 182 5.83 -4.96 2.75
N LEU A 183 5.72 -5.22 1.44
CA LEU A 183 6.40 -6.34 0.78
C LEU A 183 7.93 -6.24 0.89
N SER A 184 8.49 -5.03 0.88
CA SER A 184 9.91 -4.80 1.15
C SER A 184 10.34 -5.23 2.56
N GLU A 185 9.53 -4.90 3.57
CA GLU A 185 9.79 -5.32 4.94
C GLU A 185 9.61 -6.83 5.13
N ILE A 186 8.63 -7.43 4.44
CA ILE A 186 8.43 -8.88 4.46
C ILE A 186 9.64 -9.59 3.86
N GLN A 187 10.10 -9.21 2.68
CA GLN A 187 11.26 -9.78 2.02
C GLN A 187 12.53 -9.66 2.87
N ARG A 188 12.67 -8.55 3.60
CA ARG A 188 13.84 -8.32 4.47
C ARG A 188 13.84 -9.21 5.72
N ASN A 189 12.65 -9.48 6.30
CA ASN A 189 12.56 -10.03 7.65
C ASN A 189 12.12 -11.51 7.70
N PHE A 190 11.60 -12.06 6.60
CA PHE A 190 11.05 -13.41 6.56
C PHE A 190 11.57 -14.22 5.37
N ALA A 191 11.72 -15.51 5.59
CA ALA A 191 12.00 -16.45 4.52
C ALA A 191 10.78 -16.62 3.60
N ASN A 192 10.99 -16.90 2.32
CA ASN A 192 9.90 -17.00 1.33
C ASN A 192 8.86 -18.08 1.68
N ASN A 193 9.25 -19.14 2.36
CA ASN A 193 8.34 -20.21 2.83
C ASN A 193 7.42 -19.78 4.00
N MET A 194 7.62 -18.59 4.56
CA MET A 194 6.75 -17.99 5.57
C MET A 194 5.73 -17.01 4.96
N VAL A 195 5.73 -16.90 3.63
CA VAL A 195 4.88 -15.97 2.88
C VAL A 195 4.01 -16.76 1.92
N CYS A 196 2.73 -16.42 1.86
CA CYS A 196 1.80 -17.04 0.90
C CYS A 196 0.92 -16.00 0.19
N GLN A 197 0.22 -16.47 -0.81
CA GLN A 197 -0.79 -15.71 -1.54
C GLN A 197 -2.07 -16.53 -1.59
N VAL A 198 -3.22 -15.86 -1.53
CA VAL A 198 -4.54 -16.51 -1.59
C VAL A 198 -5.46 -15.74 -2.53
N ASP A 199 -6.21 -16.47 -3.33
CA ASP A 199 -7.33 -15.91 -4.08
C ASP A 199 -8.48 -15.64 -3.12
N ILE A 200 -8.85 -14.37 -2.95
CA ILE A 200 -9.80 -13.96 -1.93
C ILE A 200 -11.22 -13.77 -2.45
N ALA A 201 -11.40 -13.63 -3.76
CA ALA A 201 -12.71 -13.33 -4.32
C ALA A 201 -12.83 -13.74 -5.79
N ASP A 202 -13.90 -14.43 -6.12
CA ASP A 202 -14.23 -14.77 -7.51
C ASP A 202 -14.65 -13.52 -8.30
N LYS A 203 -15.33 -12.57 -7.63
CA LYS A 203 -15.64 -11.23 -8.15
C LYS A 203 -15.21 -10.19 -7.14
N TYR A 204 -14.38 -9.23 -7.59
CA TYR A 204 -13.90 -8.13 -6.77
C TYR A 204 -14.09 -6.80 -7.47
N ASP A 205 -14.88 -5.95 -6.86
CA ASP A 205 -15.08 -4.58 -7.32
C ASP A 205 -14.94 -3.59 -6.16
N HIS A 206 -14.35 -2.44 -6.45
CA HIS A 206 -14.16 -1.34 -5.50
C HIS A 206 -14.36 -0.01 -6.22
N LYS A 207 -14.49 1.05 -5.44
CA LYS A 207 -14.58 2.39 -5.99
C LYS A 207 -13.33 2.73 -6.80
N HIS A 208 -13.53 3.01 -8.09
CA HIS A 208 -12.44 3.43 -8.98
C HIS A 208 -12.06 4.88 -8.71
N GLN A 209 -10.75 5.13 -8.65
CA GLN A 209 -10.23 6.50 -8.60
C GLN A 209 -10.08 7.06 -10.01
N ASP A 210 -10.54 8.28 -10.20
CA ASP A 210 -10.36 9.00 -11.46
C ASP A 210 -8.91 9.41 -11.68
N ILE A 211 -8.53 9.50 -12.95
CA ILE A 211 -7.24 10.03 -13.34
C ILE A 211 -7.31 11.54 -13.30
N SER A 212 -6.46 12.14 -12.51
CA SER A 212 -6.25 13.58 -12.50
C SER A 212 -5.03 13.91 -13.35
N PHE A 213 -5.24 14.13 -14.66
CA PHE A 213 -4.15 14.50 -15.58
C PHE A 213 -3.54 15.87 -15.22
N ASN A 214 -4.32 16.75 -14.61
CA ASN A 214 -3.93 18.12 -14.32
C ASN A 214 -3.47 18.36 -12.86
N ASP A 215 -3.52 17.35 -11.99
CA ASP A 215 -3.18 17.52 -10.57
C ASP A 215 -2.33 16.32 -10.09
N PRO A 216 -0.99 16.46 -10.09
CA PRO A 216 -0.08 15.38 -9.65
C PRO A 216 -0.23 15.02 -8.17
N GLU A 217 -0.90 15.86 -7.37
CA GLU A 217 -1.12 15.62 -5.94
C GLU A 217 -2.42 14.84 -5.65
N LYS A 218 -3.14 14.40 -6.69
CA LYS A 218 -4.41 13.68 -6.54
C LYS A 218 -4.49 12.40 -7.38
N GLY A 219 -5.36 11.50 -6.93
CA GLY A 219 -5.76 10.31 -7.67
C GLY A 219 -4.60 9.39 -8.05
N LEU A 220 -4.68 8.82 -9.24
CA LEU A 220 -3.70 7.88 -9.76
C LEU A 220 -2.32 8.51 -10.01
N SER A 221 -2.25 9.82 -10.28
CA SER A 221 -0.98 10.52 -10.47
C SER A 221 -0.15 10.50 -9.19
N LYS A 222 -0.72 10.93 -8.07
CA LYS A 222 -0.04 10.86 -6.77
C LYS A 222 0.34 9.43 -6.38
N MET A 223 -0.57 8.49 -6.57
CA MET A 223 -0.32 7.08 -6.29
C MET A 223 0.89 6.56 -7.07
N SER A 224 0.98 6.86 -8.36
CA SER A 224 2.09 6.42 -9.21
C SER A 224 3.43 7.01 -8.79
N ILE A 225 3.47 8.29 -8.38
CA ILE A 225 4.66 8.96 -7.85
C ILE A 225 5.10 8.27 -6.53
N ASP A 226 4.19 8.09 -5.58
CA ASP A 226 4.52 7.53 -4.26
C ASP A 226 5.03 6.08 -4.37
N ILE A 227 4.42 5.25 -5.23
CA ILE A 227 4.87 3.89 -5.50
C ILE A 227 6.26 3.89 -6.14
N SER A 228 6.49 4.74 -7.16
CA SER A 228 7.78 4.85 -7.85
C SER A 228 8.89 5.31 -6.90
N LYS A 229 8.62 6.31 -6.05
CA LYS A 229 9.55 6.75 -4.99
C LYS A 229 9.94 5.60 -4.06
N THR A 230 8.96 4.80 -3.66
CA THR A 230 9.18 3.65 -2.76
C THR A 230 10.09 2.60 -3.41
N LEU A 231 9.87 2.28 -4.69
CA LEU A 231 10.73 1.37 -5.45
C LEU A 231 12.15 1.91 -5.61
N ILE A 232 12.30 3.16 -6.03
CA ILE A 232 13.60 3.81 -6.21
C ILE A 232 14.39 3.83 -4.89
N ARG A 233 13.77 4.26 -3.79
CA ARG A 233 14.40 4.29 -2.46
C ARG A 233 14.80 2.89 -1.99
N LYS A 234 13.95 1.89 -2.22
CA LYS A 234 14.27 0.51 -1.84
C LYS A 234 15.49 0.00 -2.60
N LEU A 235 15.55 0.20 -3.90
CA LEU A 235 16.68 -0.21 -4.72
C LEU A 235 17.95 0.57 -4.39
N ALA A 236 17.84 1.87 -4.13
CA ALA A 236 18.95 2.69 -3.65
C ALA A 236 19.51 2.16 -2.31
N SER A 237 18.64 1.70 -1.39
CA SER A 237 19.07 1.07 -0.15
C SER A 237 19.78 -0.27 -0.33
N GLN A 238 19.72 -0.84 -1.52
CA GLN A 238 20.43 -2.07 -1.93
C GLN A 238 21.68 -1.79 -2.77
N GLY A 239 22.07 -0.50 -2.90
CA GLY A 239 23.28 -0.08 -3.61
C GLY A 239 23.06 0.26 -5.08
N ILE A 240 21.82 0.21 -5.61
CA ILE A 240 21.53 0.60 -6.98
C ILE A 240 21.47 2.13 -7.05
N GLY A 241 22.47 2.75 -7.68
CA GLY A 241 22.54 4.20 -7.85
C GLY A 241 21.54 4.72 -8.89
N PHE A 242 20.86 5.81 -8.54
CA PHE A 242 20.02 6.56 -9.48
C PHE A 242 20.61 7.97 -9.64
N ASN A 243 20.79 8.37 -10.89
CA ASN A 243 21.11 9.73 -11.31
C ASN A 243 20.17 10.12 -12.46
N THR A 244 20.30 11.33 -12.95
CA THR A 244 19.44 11.85 -14.02
C THR A 244 19.45 10.96 -15.27
N ASP A 245 20.62 10.42 -15.65
CA ASP A 245 20.73 9.59 -16.85
C ASP A 245 20.10 8.21 -16.63
N ALA A 246 20.29 7.61 -15.44
CA ALA A 246 19.61 6.38 -15.08
C ALA A 246 18.07 6.55 -15.04
N LEU A 247 17.57 7.70 -14.57
CA LEU A 247 16.13 7.99 -14.60
C LEU A 247 15.59 8.16 -16.02
N ARG A 248 16.35 8.82 -16.93
CA ARG A 248 15.99 8.93 -18.35
C ARG A 248 15.94 7.55 -19.03
N ALA A 249 16.96 6.72 -18.77
CA ALA A 249 16.98 5.35 -19.28
C ALA A 249 15.82 4.53 -18.72
N LEU A 250 15.52 4.65 -17.43
CA LEU A 250 14.37 3.98 -16.80
C LEU A 250 13.05 4.39 -17.46
N LYS A 251 12.83 5.70 -17.68
CA LYS A 251 11.64 6.17 -18.40
C LYS A 251 11.50 5.52 -19.76
N ALA A 252 12.58 5.51 -20.55
CA ALA A 252 12.57 4.96 -21.92
C ALA A 252 12.29 3.45 -21.90
N THR A 253 12.96 2.70 -21.03
CA THR A 253 12.77 1.25 -20.89
C THR A 253 11.38 0.91 -20.38
N TYR A 254 10.89 1.65 -19.37
CA TYR A 254 9.53 1.50 -18.86
C TYR A 254 8.50 1.76 -19.95
N TYR A 255 8.62 2.90 -20.68
CA TYR A 255 7.64 3.29 -21.70
C TYR A 255 7.51 2.22 -22.78
N ARG A 256 8.63 1.75 -23.34
CA ARG A 256 8.62 0.65 -24.31
C ARG A 256 8.01 -0.61 -23.75
N THR A 257 8.42 -1.01 -22.57
CA THR A 257 7.89 -2.22 -21.90
C THR A 257 6.38 -2.10 -21.67
N ALA A 258 5.90 -0.94 -21.24
CA ALA A 258 4.47 -0.72 -20.97
C ALA A 258 3.62 -0.79 -22.25
N LEU A 259 4.12 -0.29 -23.39
CA LEU A 259 3.45 -0.42 -24.69
C LEU A 259 3.36 -1.90 -25.12
N ASP A 260 4.41 -2.70 -24.90
CA ASP A 260 4.38 -4.13 -25.17
C ASP A 260 3.32 -4.85 -24.31
N TYR A 261 3.18 -4.44 -23.05
CA TYR A 261 2.11 -4.94 -22.17
C TYR A 261 0.71 -4.51 -22.59
N ILE A 262 0.52 -3.28 -23.10
CA ILE A 262 -0.78 -2.86 -23.66
C ILE A 262 -1.16 -3.78 -24.83
N SER A 263 -0.23 -4.06 -25.74
CA SER A 263 -0.46 -4.97 -26.86
C SER A 263 -0.87 -6.37 -26.35
N THR A 264 -0.16 -6.92 -25.37
CA THR A 264 -0.49 -8.22 -24.76
C THR A 264 -1.89 -8.20 -24.14
N TYR A 265 -2.21 -7.20 -23.33
CA TYR A 265 -3.51 -7.08 -22.69
C TYR A 265 -4.65 -6.85 -23.70
N SER A 266 -4.39 -6.21 -24.82
CA SER A 266 -5.40 -6.03 -25.86
C SER A 266 -5.74 -7.36 -26.55
N TYR A 267 -4.76 -8.25 -26.77
CA TYR A 267 -5.01 -9.61 -27.25
C TYR A 267 -5.74 -10.45 -26.22
N ASP A 268 -5.31 -10.42 -24.96
CA ASP A 268 -6.00 -11.12 -23.86
C ASP A 268 -7.46 -10.66 -23.75
N ALA A 269 -7.71 -9.36 -23.84
CA ALA A 269 -9.04 -8.79 -23.81
C ALA A 269 -9.91 -9.28 -24.99
N SER A 270 -9.36 -9.23 -26.20
CA SER A 270 -10.05 -9.69 -27.40
C SER A 270 -10.43 -11.18 -27.33
N MET A 271 -9.51 -12.02 -26.83
CA MET A 271 -9.78 -13.46 -26.65
C MET A 271 -10.85 -13.77 -25.59
N ASN A 272 -11.13 -12.85 -24.68
CA ASN A 272 -12.06 -13.02 -23.57
C ASN A 272 -13.30 -12.11 -23.64
N ASP A 273 -13.56 -11.50 -24.80
CA ASP A 273 -14.69 -10.59 -25.03
C ASP A 273 -14.74 -9.44 -23.99
N ILE A 274 -13.56 -8.85 -23.73
CA ILE A 274 -13.38 -7.73 -22.79
C ILE A 274 -13.06 -6.46 -23.60
N ASP A 275 -13.74 -5.37 -23.27
CA ASP A 275 -13.49 -4.09 -23.92
C ASP A 275 -12.26 -3.38 -23.31
N VAL A 276 -11.36 -2.91 -24.18
CA VAL A 276 -10.16 -2.16 -23.81
C VAL A 276 -9.97 -0.97 -24.75
N ASP A 277 -9.93 0.22 -24.20
CA ASP A 277 -9.59 1.46 -24.89
C ASP A 277 -8.07 1.64 -24.91
N ILE A 278 -7.41 1.19 -25.99
CA ILE A 278 -5.96 1.24 -26.16
C ILE A 278 -5.44 2.67 -26.05
N ASN A 279 -6.10 3.66 -26.68
CA ASN A 279 -5.67 5.06 -26.65
C ASN A 279 -5.69 5.62 -25.21
N LYS A 280 -6.69 5.25 -24.43
CA LYS A 280 -6.77 5.62 -23.03
C LYS A 280 -5.67 4.94 -22.19
N GLU A 281 -5.33 3.69 -22.49
CA GLU A 281 -4.24 2.98 -21.80
C GLU A 281 -2.87 3.60 -22.13
N GLU A 282 -2.62 3.96 -23.39
CA GLU A 282 -1.39 4.66 -23.80
C GLU A 282 -1.23 6.01 -23.11
N LYS A 283 -2.29 6.83 -23.03
CA LYS A 283 -2.29 8.08 -22.25
C LYS A 283 -1.96 7.88 -20.77
N ASN A 284 -2.43 6.77 -20.19
CA ASN A 284 -2.05 6.42 -18.81
C ASN A 284 -0.57 6.09 -18.69
N VAL A 285 -0.01 5.36 -19.64
CA VAL A 285 1.42 5.01 -19.69
C VAL A 285 2.28 6.26 -19.86
N GLU A 286 1.88 7.22 -20.71
CA GLU A 286 2.55 8.51 -20.85
C GLU A 286 2.61 9.26 -19.51
N LEU A 287 1.47 9.39 -18.83
CA LEU A 287 1.39 10.01 -17.51
C LEU A 287 2.30 9.29 -16.49
N PHE A 288 2.28 7.97 -16.47
CA PHE A 288 3.11 7.21 -15.54
C PHE A 288 4.61 7.34 -15.86
N ALA A 289 4.98 7.42 -17.11
CA ALA A 289 6.36 7.68 -17.54
C ALA A 289 6.88 9.03 -17.03
N GLU A 290 6.06 10.08 -17.11
CA GLU A 290 6.38 11.39 -16.50
C GLU A 290 6.48 11.31 -14.98
N ASN A 291 5.55 10.59 -14.34
CA ASN A 291 5.52 10.47 -12.89
C ASN A 291 6.69 9.65 -12.33
N ILE A 292 7.25 8.71 -13.10
CA ILE A 292 8.51 8.02 -12.75
C ILE A 292 9.67 9.01 -12.69
N ILE A 293 9.78 9.94 -13.64
CA ILE A 293 10.82 11.00 -13.62
C ILE A 293 10.60 11.91 -12.40
N LYS A 294 9.38 12.42 -12.22
CA LYS A 294 9.05 13.28 -11.05
C LYS A 294 9.37 12.58 -9.74
N ALA A 295 9.08 11.29 -9.61
CA ALA A 295 9.41 10.51 -8.44
C ALA A 295 10.92 10.41 -8.20
N GLY A 296 11.69 10.14 -9.26
CA GLY A 296 13.15 10.09 -9.21
C GLY A 296 13.76 11.43 -8.81
N GLU A 297 13.35 12.52 -9.45
CA GLU A 297 13.78 13.89 -9.12
C GLU A 297 13.49 14.23 -7.66
N GLN A 298 12.27 13.95 -7.16
CA GLN A 298 11.93 14.18 -5.76
C GLN A 298 12.81 13.39 -4.78
N VAL A 299 13.21 12.18 -5.14
CA VAL A 299 14.11 11.38 -4.31
C VAL A 299 15.53 11.96 -4.29
N LEU A 300 16.01 12.46 -5.44
CA LEU A 300 17.33 13.07 -5.55
C LEU A 300 17.40 14.43 -4.87
N ASP A 301 16.36 15.27 -5.02
CA ASP A 301 16.30 16.63 -4.47
C ASP A 301 16.09 16.64 -2.96
N LYS A 302 15.44 15.61 -2.40
CA LYS A 302 15.09 15.55 -0.98
C LYS A 302 15.63 14.27 -0.32
N PRO A 303 16.96 14.07 -0.27
CA PRO A 303 17.56 12.84 0.26
C PRO A 303 17.26 12.60 1.74
N MET A 304 16.97 13.69 2.49
CA MET A 304 16.65 13.66 3.92
C MET A 304 15.14 13.55 4.21
N GLU A 305 14.30 13.41 3.19
CA GLU A 305 12.86 13.23 3.39
C GLU A 305 12.57 11.99 4.23
N MET A 306 11.77 12.14 5.28
CA MET A 306 11.33 11.03 6.10
C MET A 306 10.26 10.22 5.34
N ALA A 307 10.69 9.18 4.65
CA ALA A 307 9.84 8.38 3.78
C ALA A 307 9.05 7.29 4.52
N LEU A 308 9.53 6.85 5.68
CA LEU A 308 8.98 5.72 6.42
C LEU A 308 8.49 6.14 7.79
N MET A 309 7.36 5.57 8.20
CA MET A 309 6.92 5.58 9.58
C MET A 309 7.93 4.80 10.44
N PRO A 310 8.21 5.25 11.67
CA PRO A 310 9.10 4.53 12.58
C PRO A 310 8.46 3.18 12.99
N SER A 311 9.28 2.21 13.37
CA SER A 311 8.76 1.04 14.04
C SER A 311 8.13 1.41 15.39
N TRP A 312 7.11 0.69 15.80
CA TRP A 312 6.47 0.91 17.10
C TRP A 312 7.42 0.63 18.28
N SER A 313 8.40 -0.27 18.09
CA SER A 313 9.49 -0.47 19.07
C SER A 313 10.29 0.82 19.31
N ARG A 314 10.64 1.56 18.24
CA ARG A 314 11.33 2.86 18.35
C ARG A 314 10.46 3.91 19.04
N VAL A 315 9.18 3.99 18.68
CA VAL A 315 8.26 4.97 19.27
C VAL A 315 8.09 4.70 20.78
N ARG A 316 7.92 3.44 21.16
CA ARG A 316 7.80 3.04 22.57
C ARG A 316 9.06 3.36 23.38
N SER A 317 10.24 3.21 22.78
CA SER A 317 11.51 3.56 23.45
C SER A 317 11.65 5.08 23.63
N ALA A 318 11.14 5.87 22.68
CA ALA A 318 11.24 7.34 22.74
C ALA A 318 10.15 7.98 23.59
N ILE A 319 8.98 7.37 23.67
CA ILE A 319 7.82 7.88 24.41
C ILE A 319 7.29 6.76 25.32
N PRO A 320 7.68 6.72 26.59
CA PRO A 320 7.11 5.81 27.57
C PRO A 320 5.58 5.99 27.65
N PHE A 321 4.86 4.90 27.86
CA PHE A 321 3.38 4.87 27.96
C PHE A 321 2.65 5.33 26.69
N ILE A 322 3.29 5.22 25.51
CA ILE A 322 2.64 5.63 24.23
C ILE A 322 1.40 4.78 23.93
N TYR A 323 1.39 3.52 24.32
CA TYR A 323 0.27 2.62 24.07
C TYR A 323 -0.95 2.99 24.90
N GLU A 324 -0.76 3.32 26.16
CA GLU A 324 -1.79 3.84 27.06
C GLU A 324 -2.35 5.16 26.50
N LYS A 325 -1.47 6.09 26.14
CA LYS A 325 -1.87 7.36 25.51
C LYS A 325 -2.66 7.17 24.22
N LEU A 326 -2.32 6.15 23.44
CA LEU A 326 -3.01 5.85 22.18
C LEU A 326 -4.42 5.28 22.45
N ILE A 327 -4.56 4.40 23.44
CA ILE A 327 -5.87 3.89 23.88
C ILE A 327 -6.74 5.06 24.36
N ASP A 328 -6.23 5.86 25.29
CA ASP A 328 -6.95 7.02 25.86
C ASP A 328 -7.37 8.00 24.75
N ALA A 329 -6.48 8.28 23.79
CA ALA A 329 -6.79 9.18 22.69
C ALA A 329 -7.93 8.67 21.82
N VAL A 330 -7.93 7.38 21.48
CA VAL A 330 -8.99 6.77 20.67
C VAL A 330 -10.30 6.71 21.44
N GLU A 331 -10.29 6.34 22.72
CA GLU A 331 -11.48 6.25 23.56
C GLU A 331 -12.10 7.63 23.81
N ASN A 332 -11.29 8.66 24.01
CA ASN A 332 -11.77 10.04 24.23
C ASN A 332 -12.20 10.76 22.94
N ASP A 333 -11.79 10.32 21.76
CA ASP A 333 -12.26 10.85 20.47
C ASP A 333 -13.57 10.15 20.00
N ASN A 334 -13.90 8.94 20.55
CA ASN A 334 -15.12 8.17 20.27
C ASN A 334 -16.26 8.50 21.22
#